data_613289d86fbef4727f5a6c2a01df61d3
#
_entry.id   613289d86fbef4727f5a6c2a01df61d3
#
_cell.length_a   1.000
_cell.length_b   1.000
_cell.length_c   1.000
_cell.angle_alpha   90.00
_cell.angle_beta   90.00
_cell.angle_gamma   90.00
#
_symmetry.space_group_name_H-M   'P 1'
#
loop_
_entity.id
_entity.type
_entity.pdbx_description
1 polymer ?
#
loop_
_entity_poly.entity_id
_entity_poly.type
_entity_poly.pdbx_seq_one_letter_code
_entity_poly.pdbx_strand_id
1 'polypeptide(L)'
;MKKQYYPLLYRLNNKNRYLIWEITDGSEDTFFIDSKRDKVPIFSKLKSFKKYAEKNNIKIIDYSKPLLHDLDSVLIWLNNNSRSDIECEDILTAWNFFIDMANSFDLDNKELQAYRSNAPKAYKIYTKVFYGNNLANITPDDKLYMPKWKKKELKLIRKVLLYGFTEFKQRKIKIK
;
A
#
# COMPACT_ATOMS: atom_id res chain seq x y z
N MET A 1 -13.87 -17.37 9.38
CA MET A 1 -12.52 -16.96 8.90
C MET A 1 -11.79 -16.28 10.03
N LYS A 2 -10.52 -16.63 10.27
CA LYS A 2 -9.74 -16.09 11.38
C LYS A 2 -9.04 -14.81 10.94
N LYS A 3 -9.34 -13.70 11.61
CA LYS A 3 -8.65 -12.43 11.40
C LYS A 3 -7.34 -12.39 12.16
N GLN A 4 -6.30 -11.91 11.51
CA GLN A 4 -4.97 -11.72 12.07
C GLN A 4 -4.58 -10.25 11.92
N TYR A 5 -3.95 -9.67 12.94
CA TYR A 5 -3.60 -8.25 12.95
C TYR A 5 -2.10 -8.07 13.15
N TYR A 6 -1.50 -7.23 12.31
CA TYR A 6 -0.09 -6.94 12.29
C TYR A 6 0.19 -5.43 12.34
N PRO A 7 1.33 -4.99 12.87
CA PRO A 7 1.75 -3.61 12.74
C PRO A 7 2.31 -3.40 11.33
N LEU A 8 1.78 -2.43 10.61
CA LEU A 8 2.36 -1.94 9.37
C LEU A 8 3.00 -0.58 9.63
N LEU A 9 4.26 -0.41 9.20
CA LEU A 9 5.01 0.83 9.32
C LEU A 9 5.11 1.50 7.95
N TYR A 10 4.71 2.77 7.86
CA TYR A 10 4.89 3.56 6.65
C TYR A 10 5.51 4.92 6.93
N ARG A 11 6.20 5.47 5.92
CA ARG A 11 6.72 6.85 5.95
C ARG A 11 5.91 7.73 5.00
N LEU A 12 5.50 8.89 5.47
CA LEU A 12 4.83 9.90 4.65
C LEU A 12 5.10 11.30 5.22
N ASN A 13 5.55 12.24 4.37
CA ASN A 13 5.99 13.59 4.73
C ASN A 13 7.10 13.57 5.81
N ASN A 14 8.13 12.75 5.60
CA ASN A 14 9.25 12.52 6.50
C ASN A 14 8.84 12.07 7.93
N LYS A 15 7.69 11.40 8.04
CA LYS A 15 7.16 10.95 9.34
C LYS A 15 6.78 9.49 9.28
N ASN A 16 7.43 8.69 10.10
CA ASN A 16 7.05 7.28 10.28
C ASN A 16 5.75 7.19 11.09
N ARG A 17 4.87 6.28 10.68
CA ARG A 17 3.57 6.02 11.30
C ARG A 17 3.28 4.53 11.29
N TYR A 18 2.56 4.09 12.30
CA TYR A 18 2.01 2.75 12.38
C TYR A 18 0.52 2.79 12.03
N LEU A 19 0.03 1.72 11.42
CA LEU A 19 -1.38 1.37 11.32
C LEU A 19 -1.54 -0.13 11.57
N ILE A 20 -2.78 -0.59 11.73
CA ILE A 20 -3.09 -1.99 11.95
C ILE A 20 -3.47 -2.60 10.59
N TRP A 21 -2.70 -3.58 10.16
CA TRP A 21 -2.97 -4.38 8.98
C TRP A 21 -3.75 -5.63 9.37
N GLU A 22 -4.85 -5.89 8.69
CA GLU A 22 -5.74 -7.02 8.92
C GLU A 22 -5.63 -8.00 7.76
N ILE A 23 -5.25 -9.24 8.09
CA ILE A 23 -5.20 -10.36 7.16
C ILE A 23 -6.31 -11.33 7.55
N THR A 24 -7.08 -11.77 6.57
CA THR A 24 -8.16 -12.76 6.76
C THR A 24 -8.01 -13.90 5.75
N ASP A 25 -7.91 -15.13 6.22
CA ASP A 25 -7.74 -16.30 5.36
C ASP A 25 -8.80 -16.36 4.26
N GLY A 26 -8.37 -16.43 3.00
CA GLY A 26 -9.25 -16.50 1.83
C GLY A 26 -9.95 -15.18 1.47
N SER A 27 -9.56 -14.09 2.11
CA SER A 27 -10.01 -12.73 1.79
C SER A 27 -8.82 -11.85 1.46
N GLU A 28 -9.12 -10.65 0.99
CA GLU A 28 -8.11 -9.66 0.69
C GLU A 28 -7.61 -8.98 1.96
N ASP A 29 -6.37 -8.54 1.91
CA ASP A 29 -5.77 -7.74 2.95
C ASP A 29 -6.46 -6.38 3.07
N THR A 30 -6.61 -5.92 4.31
CA THR A 30 -7.27 -4.65 4.62
C THR A 30 -6.54 -3.93 5.75
N PHE A 31 -6.88 -2.67 5.98
CA PHE A 31 -6.50 -1.95 7.19
C PHE A 31 -7.65 -1.99 8.19
N PHE A 32 -7.33 -2.08 9.45
CA PHE A 32 -8.33 -1.97 10.51
C PHE A 32 -9.00 -0.59 10.45
N ILE A 33 -10.34 -0.56 10.46
CA ILE A 33 -11.14 0.65 10.50
C ILE A 33 -11.69 0.85 11.91
N ASP A 34 -11.49 2.04 12.48
CA ASP A 34 -12.21 2.48 13.67
C ASP A 34 -13.67 2.74 13.29
N SER A 35 -14.56 1.81 13.61
CA SER A 35 -15.98 1.86 13.22
C SER A 35 -16.74 3.09 13.77
N LYS A 36 -16.28 3.68 14.89
CA LYS A 36 -16.88 4.90 15.44
C LYS A 36 -16.57 6.15 14.63
N ARG A 37 -15.46 6.13 13.90
CA ARG A 37 -14.94 7.28 13.14
C ARG A 37 -14.97 7.07 11.63
N ASP A 38 -15.18 5.83 11.21
CA ASP A 38 -15.06 5.40 9.81
C ASP A 38 -13.71 5.83 9.19
N LYS A 39 -12.61 5.57 9.93
CA LYS A 39 -11.25 5.98 9.57
C LYS A 39 -10.22 4.92 9.95
N VAL A 40 -9.12 4.89 9.19
CA VAL A 40 -7.93 4.11 9.58
C VAL A 40 -7.18 4.85 10.68
N PRO A 41 -7.05 4.27 11.89
CA PRO A 41 -6.27 4.87 12.97
C PRO A 41 -4.77 4.80 12.66
N ILE A 42 -4.08 5.94 12.75
CA ILE A 42 -2.63 6.02 12.56
C ILE A 42 -1.94 6.51 13.83
N PHE A 43 -0.76 5.98 14.10
CA PHE A 43 -0.01 6.21 15.34
C PHE A 43 1.40 6.70 15.04
N SER A 44 1.86 7.70 15.81
CA SER A 44 3.22 8.23 15.70
C SER A 44 4.25 7.39 16.46
N LYS A 45 3.80 6.61 17.46
CA LYS A 45 4.65 5.82 18.35
C LYS A 45 4.08 4.42 18.52
N LEU A 46 4.95 3.43 18.58
CA LEU A 46 4.58 2.04 18.85
C LEU A 46 3.83 1.89 20.19
N LYS A 47 4.19 2.69 21.20
CA LYS A 47 3.50 2.69 22.50
C LYS A 47 2.02 3.07 22.37
N SER A 48 1.71 4.12 21.60
CA SER A 48 0.30 4.53 21.35
C SER A 48 -0.47 3.49 20.55
N PHE A 49 0.19 2.87 19.56
CA PHE A 49 -0.34 1.75 18.79
C PHE A 49 -0.73 0.57 19.70
N LYS A 50 0.21 0.10 20.54
CA LYS A 50 -0.03 -0.99 21.50
C LYS A 50 -1.21 -0.69 22.44
N LYS A 51 -1.20 0.49 23.07
CA LYS A 51 -2.26 0.93 23.97
C LYS A 51 -3.64 0.96 23.28
N TYR A 52 -3.69 1.39 22.02
CA TYR A 52 -4.93 1.40 21.24
C TYR A 52 -5.42 -0.01 20.93
N ALA A 53 -4.52 -0.90 20.49
CA ALA A 53 -4.85 -2.30 20.22
C ALA A 53 -5.40 -3.01 21.47
N GLU A 54 -4.74 -2.86 22.62
CA GLU A 54 -5.19 -3.41 23.90
C GLU A 54 -6.59 -2.89 24.30
N LYS A 55 -6.79 -1.56 24.21
CA LYS A 55 -8.08 -0.92 24.55
C LYS A 55 -9.25 -1.40 23.69
N ASN A 56 -8.96 -1.81 22.45
CA ASN A 56 -9.99 -2.28 21.51
C ASN A 56 -10.00 -3.80 21.37
N ASN A 57 -9.34 -4.54 22.28
CA ASN A 57 -9.23 -6.01 22.27
C ASN A 57 -8.69 -6.58 20.93
N ILE A 58 -7.78 -5.85 20.29
CA ILE A 58 -7.13 -6.28 19.03
C ILE A 58 -5.85 -6.99 19.39
N LYS A 59 -5.80 -8.31 19.15
CA LYS A 59 -4.62 -9.13 19.39
C LYS A 59 -3.66 -9.00 18.22
N ILE A 60 -2.61 -8.21 18.38
CA ILE A 60 -1.53 -8.10 17.40
C ILE A 60 -0.64 -9.34 17.50
N ILE A 61 -0.37 -9.99 16.37
CA ILE A 61 0.34 -11.28 16.32
C ILE A 61 1.84 -11.08 16.46
N ASP A 62 2.40 -10.08 15.79
CA ASP A 62 3.83 -9.83 15.79
C ASP A 62 4.11 -8.34 15.99
N TYR A 63 5.01 -8.04 16.95
CA TYR A 63 5.56 -6.71 17.18
C TYR A 63 7.02 -6.60 16.74
N SER A 64 7.54 -7.58 16.02
CA SER A 64 8.88 -7.49 15.45
C SER A 64 8.96 -6.23 14.56
N LYS A 65 10.17 -5.83 14.20
CA LYS A 65 10.39 -4.61 13.42
C LYS A 65 9.69 -4.73 12.05
N PRO A 66 8.53 -4.08 11.83
CA PRO A 66 7.82 -4.18 10.57
C PRO A 66 8.64 -3.56 9.45
N LEU A 67 8.49 -4.09 8.22
CA LEU A 67 9.07 -3.51 7.02
C LEU A 67 8.53 -2.09 6.82
N LEU A 68 9.42 -1.15 6.49
CA LEU A 68 9.02 0.22 6.20
C LEU A 68 8.49 0.35 4.77
N HIS A 69 7.24 0.76 4.63
CA HIS A 69 6.66 1.18 3.36
C HIS A 69 6.95 2.67 3.13
N ASP A 70 7.98 2.98 2.33
CA ASP A 70 8.38 4.36 2.08
C ASP A 70 7.53 4.99 0.97
N LEU A 71 6.48 5.72 1.37
CA LEU A 71 5.61 6.42 0.44
C LEU A 71 6.19 7.79 0.00
N ASP A 72 7.23 8.29 0.66
CA ASP A 72 7.86 9.56 0.28
C ASP A 72 8.67 9.43 -1.00
N SER A 73 9.34 8.29 -1.25
CA SER A 73 10.03 8.01 -2.51
C SER A 73 9.07 8.14 -3.70
N VAL A 74 7.87 7.60 -3.55
CA VAL A 74 6.81 7.66 -4.57
C VAL A 74 6.28 9.08 -4.75
N LEU A 75 6.10 9.85 -3.67
CA LEU A 75 5.70 11.27 -3.77
C LEU A 75 6.75 12.10 -4.50
N ILE A 76 8.04 11.88 -4.24
CA ILE A 76 9.14 12.55 -4.96
C ILE A 76 9.04 12.24 -6.45
N TRP A 77 8.83 10.98 -6.82
CA TRP A 77 8.64 10.59 -8.22
C TRP A 77 7.38 11.23 -8.84
N LEU A 78 6.26 11.26 -8.14
CA LEU A 78 5.00 11.86 -8.61
C LEU A 78 5.15 13.37 -8.87
N ASN A 79 5.92 14.07 -8.06
CA ASN A 79 6.16 15.51 -8.20
C ASN A 79 7.16 15.85 -9.32
N ASN A 80 7.92 14.87 -9.82
CA ASN A 80 8.87 15.06 -10.90
C ASN A 80 8.30 14.52 -12.24
N ASN A 81 7.61 15.37 -12.98
CA ASN A 81 6.95 15.00 -14.23
C ASN A 81 7.93 14.63 -15.38
N SER A 82 9.18 15.04 -15.30
CA SER A 82 10.22 14.71 -16.31
C SER A 82 10.87 13.35 -16.07
N ARG A 83 10.72 12.77 -14.87
CA ARG A 83 11.34 11.52 -14.52
C ARG A 83 10.60 10.35 -15.17
N SER A 84 11.30 9.65 -16.07
CA SER A 84 10.81 8.45 -16.76
C SER A 84 11.10 7.16 -16.00
N ASP A 85 12.10 7.20 -15.12
CA ASP A 85 12.56 6.03 -14.37
C ASP A 85 11.73 5.87 -13.10
N ILE A 86 11.31 4.65 -12.85
CA ILE A 86 10.57 4.28 -11.65
C ILE A 86 11.30 3.14 -10.93
N GLU A 87 11.35 3.22 -9.62
CA GLU A 87 11.74 2.10 -8.77
C GLU A 87 10.52 1.20 -8.59
N CYS A 88 10.55 0.03 -9.24
CA CYS A 88 9.38 -0.87 -9.27
C CYS A 88 9.00 -1.36 -7.88
N GLU A 89 9.96 -1.55 -6.97
CA GLU A 89 9.73 -1.93 -5.58
C GLU A 89 8.89 -0.87 -4.84
N ASP A 90 9.29 0.39 -4.93
CA ASP A 90 8.58 1.51 -4.30
C ASP A 90 7.15 1.65 -4.86
N ILE A 91 7.03 1.59 -6.18
CA ILE A 91 5.74 1.69 -6.86
C ILE A 91 4.82 0.53 -6.47
N LEU A 92 5.33 -0.69 -6.45
CA LEU A 92 4.56 -1.88 -6.08
C LEU A 92 4.10 -1.80 -4.63
N THR A 93 5.01 -1.44 -3.72
CA THR A 93 4.72 -1.26 -2.29
C THR A 93 3.60 -0.23 -2.07
N ALA A 94 3.70 0.93 -2.72
CA ALA A 94 2.67 1.96 -2.62
C ALA A 94 1.35 1.53 -3.27
N TRP A 95 1.40 0.86 -4.42
CA TRP A 95 0.20 0.39 -5.11
C TRP A 95 -0.56 -0.63 -4.25
N ASN A 96 0.14 -1.64 -3.69
CA ASN A 96 -0.46 -2.63 -2.80
C ASN A 96 -1.02 -1.98 -1.52
N PHE A 97 -0.28 -1.05 -0.92
CA PHE A 97 -0.77 -0.27 0.24
C PHE A 97 -2.12 0.42 -0.06
N PHE A 98 -2.27 1.01 -1.25
CA PHE A 98 -3.53 1.65 -1.63
C PHE A 98 -4.63 0.66 -2.04
N ILE A 99 -4.27 -0.54 -2.51
CA ILE A 99 -5.22 -1.63 -2.73
C ILE A 99 -5.82 -2.06 -1.38
N ASP A 100 -5.00 -2.32 -0.38
CA ASP A 100 -5.46 -2.71 0.95
C ASP A 100 -6.36 -1.64 1.59
N MET A 101 -6.00 -0.37 1.40
CA MET A 101 -6.84 0.76 1.80
C MET A 101 -8.18 0.77 1.05
N ALA A 102 -8.17 0.57 -0.26
CA ALA A 102 -9.39 0.53 -1.06
C ALA A 102 -10.29 -0.63 -0.66
N ASN A 103 -9.72 -1.81 -0.39
CA ASN A 103 -10.44 -2.97 0.13
C ASN A 103 -11.09 -2.69 1.48
N SER A 104 -10.40 -1.94 2.35
CA SER A 104 -10.90 -1.58 3.69
C SER A 104 -12.18 -0.75 3.66
N PHE A 105 -12.44 -0.02 2.57
CA PHE A 105 -13.58 0.89 2.41
C PHE A 105 -14.50 0.52 1.24
N ASP A 106 -14.35 -0.68 0.67
CA ASP A 106 -15.12 -1.15 -0.49
C ASP A 106 -15.11 -0.15 -1.66
N LEU A 107 -13.94 0.48 -1.90
CA LEU A 107 -13.82 1.47 -2.96
C LEU A 107 -13.80 0.80 -4.33
N ASP A 108 -14.73 1.17 -5.20
CA ASP A 108 -14.76 0.70 -6.59
C ASP A 108 -13.81 1.54 -7.47
N ASN A 109 -12.54 1.16 -7.53
CA ASN A 109 -11.58 1.71 -8.48
C ASN A 109 -10.88 0.60 -9.27
N LYS A 110 -11.38 0.36 -10.48
CA LYS A 110 -10.91 -0.73 -11.35
C LYS A 110 -9.43 -0.62 -11.72
N GLU A 111 -8.90 0.59 -11.88
CA GLU A 111 -7.50 0.77 -12.24
C GLU A 111 -6.58 0.50 -11.04
N LEU A 112 -6.99 0.90 -9.84
CA LEU A 112 -6.26 0.62 -8.61
C LEU A 112 -6.27 -0.88 -8.30
N GLN A 113 -7.45 -1.52 -8.38
CA GLN A 113 -7.65 -2.94 -8.15
C GLN A 113 -7.40 -3.77 -9.42
N ALA A 114 -6.34 -3.45 -10.14
CA ALA A 114 -6.03 -3.95 -11.49
C ALA A 114 -6.08 -5.47 -11.63
N TYR A 115 -5.67 -6.21 -10.60
CA TYR A 115 -5.63 -7.68 -10.65
C TYR A 115 -6.99 -8.35 -10.39
N ARG A 116 -7.99 -7.62 -9.88
CA ARG A 116 -9.34 -8.14 -9.59
C ARG A 116 -10.38 -7.69 -10.58
N SER A 117 -10.16 -6.53 -11.16
CA SER A 117 -11.17 -5.88 -11.98
C SER A 117 -10.93 -6.17 -13.46
N ASN A 118 -12.01 -6.06 -14.26
CA ASN A 118 -11.89 -6.15 -15.71
C ASN A 118 -11.24 -4.88 -16.29
N ALA A 119 -9.98 -4.63 -15.89
CA ALA A 119 -9.16 -3.49 -16.33
C ALA A 119 -7.84 -3.98 -16.96
N PRO A 120 -7.88 -4.60 -18.15
CA PRO A 120 -6.73 -5.32 -18.72
C PRO A 120 -5.51 -4.43 -18.94
N LYS A 121 -5.70 -3.13 -19.20
CA LYS A 121 -4.57 -2.19 -19.33
C LYS A 121 -3.88 -1.94 -18.00
N ALA A 122 -4.63 -1.74 -16.93
CA ALA A 122 -4.08 -1.53 -15.58
C ALA A 122 -3.41 -2.82 -15.07
N TYR A 123 -4.05 -3.97 -15.27
CA TYR A 123 -3.50 -5.28 -14.93
C TYR A 123 -2.14 -5.53 -15.62
N LYS A 124 -2.04 -5.26 -16.93
CA LYS A 124 -0.78 -5.42 -17.66
C LYS A 124 0.34 -4.52 -17.10
N ILE A 125 0.01 -3.29 -16.69
CA ILE A 125 0.98 -2.35 -16.11
C ILE A 125 1.36 -2.78 -14.71
N TYR A 126 0.38 -3.17 -13.87
CA TYR A 126 0.64 -3.72 -12.54
C TYR A 126 1.57 -4.94 -12.61
N THR A 127 1.29 -5.89 -13.50
CA THR A 127 2.13 -7.08 -13.71
C THR A 127 3.56 -6.70 -14.14
N LYS A 128 3.69 -5.68 -14.96
CA LYS A 128 5.00 -5.17 -15.39
C LYS A 128 5.79 -4.54 -14.23
N VAL A 129 5.12 -3.80 -13.33
CA VAL A 129 5.73 -3.29 -12.09
C VAL A 129 6.12 -4.46 -11.18
N PHE A 130 5.24 -5.45 -11.03
CA PHE A 130 5.46 -6.63 -10.21
C PHE A 130 6.71 -7.42 -10.65
N TYR A 131 6.85 -7.72 -11.92
CA TYR A 131 8.07 -8.38 -12.42
C TYR A 131 9.32 -7.49 -12.33
N GLY A 132 9.16 -6.17 -12.51
CA GLY A 132 10.25 -5.22 -12.37
C GLY A 132 10.79 -5.06 -10.95
N ASN A 133 10.07 -5.58 -9.95
CA ASN A 133 10.55 -5.66 -8.57
C ASN A 133 11.66 -6.72 -8.38
N ASN A 134 11.83 -7.62 -9.33
CA ASN A 134 12.91 -8.63 -9.34
C ASN A 134 13.00 -9.46 -8.06
N LEU A 135 11.86 -9.83 -7.48
CA LEU A 135 11.83 -10.76 -6.35
C LEU A 135 12.46 -12.10 -6.76
N ALA A 136 13.44 -12.57 -6.00
CA ALA A 136 14.32 -13.69 -6.31
C ALA A 136 13.61 -15.00 -6.71
N ASN A 137 12.37 -15.22 -6.25
CA ASN A 137 11.62 -16.43 -6.54
C ASN A 137 10.68 -16.33 -7.75
N ILE A 138 10.65 -15.20 -8.44
CA ILE A 138 9.66 -14.90 -9.48
C ILE A 138 10.31 -14.63 -10.83
N THR A 139 11.56 -14.17 -10.86
CA THR A 139 12.33 -13.99 -12.09
C THR A 139 13.06 -15.30 -12.44
N PRO A 140 12.65 -16.01 -13.51
CA PRO A 140 13.41 -17.16 -13.99
C PRO A 140 14.80 -16.72 -14.47
N ASP A 141 15.78 -17.57 -14.31
CA ASP A 141 17.12 -17.45 -14.95
C ASP A 141 18.04 -16.35 -14.44
N ASP A 142 17.96 -15.92 -13.17
CA ASP A 142 18.88 -14.93 -12.56
C ASP A 142 19.08 -13.62 -13.36
N LYS A 143 18.23 -13.36 -14.35
CA LYS A 143 18.27 -12.14 -15.15
C LYS A 143 17.32 -11.09 -14.61
N LEU A 144 17.87 -9.95 -14.20
CA LEU A 144 17.05 -8.80 -13.79
C LEU A 144 16.13 -8.36 -14.93
N TYR A 145 14.85 -8.28 -14.65
CA TYR A 145 13.87 -7.72 -15.57
C TYR A 145 13.87 -6.19 -15.47
N MET A 146 14.28 -5.52 -16.55
CA MET A 146 14.32 -4.06 -16.64
C MET A 146 13.17 -3.57 -17.53
N PRO A 147 12.03 -3.16 -16.98
CA PRO A 147 10.88 -2.75 -17.75
C PRO A 147 11.13 -1.43 -18.50
N LYS A 148 10.86 -1.41 -19.79
CA LYS A 148 10.86 -0.17 -20.59
C LYS A 148 9.50 0.49 -20.52
N TRP A 149 9.42 1.73 -20.04
CA TRP A 149 8.17 2.42 -19.79
C TRP A 149 7.75 3.32 -20.96
N LYS A 150 6.48 3.21 -21.36
CA LYS A 150 5.83 4.13 -22.30
C LYS A 150 5.19 5.29 -21.52
N LYS A 151 5.15 6.48 -22.11
CA LYS A 151 4.49 7.66 -21.48
C LYS A 151 3.06 7.39 -21.01
N LYS A 152 2.29 6.61 -21.76
CA LYS A 152 0.91 6.24 -21.39
C LYS A 152 0.86 5.33 -20.15
N GLU A 153 1.84 4.44 -19.98
CA GLU A 153 1.96 3.55 -18.83
C GLU A 153 2.30 4.36 -17.57
N LEU A 154 3.32 5.23 -17.65
CA LEU A 154 3.68 6.14 -16.56
C LEU A 154 2.53 7.05 -16.15
N LYS A 155 1.75 7.58 -17.13
CA LYS A 155 0.56 8.38 -16.84
C LYS A 155 -0.49 7.60 -16.06
N LEU A 156 -0.70 6.32 -16.36
CA LEU A 156 -1.66 5.48 -15.63
C LEU A 156 -1.15 5.20 -14.22
N ILE A 157 0.13 4.83 -14.04
CA ILE A 157 0.74 4.64 -12.71
C ILE A 157 0.54 5.91 -11.86
N ARG A 158 0.87 7.10 -12.40
CA ARG A 158 0.67 8.37 -11.70
C ARG A 158 -0.79 8.59 -11.28
N LYS A 159 -1.73 8.35 -12.19
CA LYS A 159 -3.17 8.48 -11.92
C LYS A 159 -3.62 7.60 -10.76
N VAL A 160 -3.23 6.33 -10.78
CA VAL A 160 -3.59 5.34 -9.75
C VAL A 160 -3.01 5.72 -8.39
N LEU A 161 -1.74 6.07 -8.35
CA LEU A 161 -1.07 6.42 -7.09
C LEU A 161 -1.59 7.74 -6.51
N LEU A 162 -1.82 8.76 -7.33
CA LEU A 162 -2.43 10.03 -6.89
C LEU A 162 -3.83 9.82 -6.31
N TYR A 163 -4.64 8.96 -6.92
CA TYR A 163 -5.92 8.54 -6.37
C TYR A 163 -5.74 7.90 -4.99
N GLY A 164 -4.83 6.94 -4.87
CA GLY A 164 -4.53 6.26 -3.60
C GLY A 164 -4.11 7.22 -2.50
N PHE A 165 -3.20 8.16 -2.78
CA PHE A 165 -2.80 9.20 -1.82
C PHE A 165 -3.97 10.09 -1.39
N THR A 166 -4.83 10.47 -2.33
CA THR A 166 -6.00 11.33 -2.05
C THR A 166 -6.98 10.61 -1.12
N GLU A 167 -7.34 9.37 -1.43
CA GLU A 167 -8.24 8.56 -0.61
C GLU A 167 -7.66 8.30 0.78
N PHE A 168 -6.39 7.92 0.86
CA PHE A 168 -5.74 7.68 2.14
C PHE A 168 -5.68 8.94 3.01
N LYS A 169 -5.42 10.10 2.43
CA LYS A 169 -5.42 11.37 3.16
C LYS A 169 -6.77 11.67 3.81
N GLN A 170 -7.85 11.36 3.13
CA GLN A 170 -9.21 11.60 3.62
C GLN A 170 -9.67 10.59 4.67
N ARG A 171 -9.16 9.34 4.60
CA ARG A 171 -9.66 8.20 5.39
C ARG A 171 -8.82 7.85 6.62
N LYS A 172 -7.69 8.49 6.83
CA LYS A 172 -6.87 8.26 8.03
C LYS A 172 -7.19 9.25 9.15
N ILE A 173 -7.00 8.80 10.40
CA ILE A 173 -7.11 9.65 11.59
C ILE A 173 -5.93 9.42 12.53
N LYS A 174 -5.29 10.51 12.98
CA LYS A 174 -4.19 10.42 13.94
C LYS A 174 -4.72 10.20 15.35
N ILE A 175 -4.31 9.11 15.98
CA ILE A 175 -4.56 8.81 17.39
C ILE A 175 -3.37 9.34 18.22
N LYS A 176 -3.68 10.10 19.28
CA LYS A 176 -2.69 10.69 20.20
C LYS A 176 -2.22 9.70 21.26
#